data_c2879cc609f2ce88ef502aaa7443d4ae
#
_entry.id   c2879cc609f2ce88ef502aaa7443d4ae
#
_cell.length_a   1.000
_cell.length_b   1.000
_cell.length_c   1.000
_cell.angle_alpha   90.00
_cell.angle_beta   90.00
_cell.angle_gamma   90.00
#
_symmetry.space_group_name_H-M   'P 1'
#
loop_
_entity.id
_entity.type
_entity.pdbx_description
1 polymer ?
#
loop_
_entity_poly.entity_id
_entity_poly.type
_entity_poly.pdbx_seq_one_letter_code
_entity_poly.pdbx_strand_id
1 'polypeptide(L)'
;MQWLQLILALSILVVIHELGHFCFARIFKVRVEKFYMFFNPKFSLVRAKKINGKWQIKFFASNVEPSMVPLLDAMGNEKKDEKGQPLYRPMTDEEIQALPQEDWRRYPDSTEWGIGWVPFGGYCAIAGMVDETKDATNLPSEPQPWEFRSKNVWQRLCIIIGGIL
;
A
#
# COMPACT_ATOMS: atom_id res chain seq x y z
N MET A 1 -30.70 -13.98 -5.39
CA MET A 1 -29.97 -13.99 -6.67
C MET A 1 -29.52 -12.58 -7.08
N GLN A 2 -30.40 -11.57 -7.07
CA GLN A 2 -30.09 -10.18 -7.51
C GLN A 2 -28.96 -9.53 -6.69
N TRP A 3 -28.91 -9.70 -5.39
CA TRP A 3 -27.85 -9.16 -4.54
C TRP A 3 -26.46 -9.73 -4.83
N LEU A 4 -26.40 -11.02 -5.13
CA LEU A 4 -25.14 -11.66 -5.51
C LEU A 4 -24.61 -11.14 -6.85
N GLN A 5 -25.50 -10.93 -7.81
CA GLN A 5 -25.17 -10.35 -9.12
C GLN A 5 -24.68 -8.90 -8.97
N LEU A 6 -25.33 -8.12 -8.10
CA LEU A 6 -24.93 -6.75 -7.83
C LEU A 6 -23.54 -6.68 -7.19
N ILE A 7 -23.27 -7.52 -6.18
CA ILE A 7 -21.96 -7.58 -5.53
C ILE A 7 -20.88 -8.01 -6.54
N LEU A 8 -21.17 -9.00 -7.38
CA LEU A 8 -20.23 -9.46 -8.39
C LEU A 8 -19.93 -8.38 -9.44
N ALA A 9 -20.96 -7.69 -9.95
CA ALA A 9 -20.80 -6.61 -10.90
C ALA A 9 -19.98 -5.45 -10.31
N LEU A 10 -20.29 -5.05 -9.08
CA LEU A 10 -19.55 -4.02 -8.37
C LEU A 10 -18.09 -4.43 -8.16
N SER A 11 -17.85 -5.70 -7.78
CA SER A 11 -16.50 -6.23 -7.60
C SER A 11 -15.66 -6.16 -8.87
N ILE A 12 -16.22 -6.54 -10.00
CA ILE A 12 -15.54 -6.47 -11.30
C ILE A 12 -15.21 -5.02 -11.65
N LEU A 13 -16.19 -4.11 -11.48
CA LEU A 13 -15.99 -2.69 -11.75
C LEU A 13 -14.87 -2.09 -10.90
N VAL A 14 -14.86 -2.39 -9.60
CA VAL A 14 -13.83 -1.92 -8.68
C VAL A 14 -12.45 -2.47 -9.06
N VAL A 15 -12.35 -3.76 -9.38
CA VAL A 15 -11.06 -4.35 -9.79
C VAL A 15 -10.52 -3.70 -11.05
N ILE A 16 -11.37 -3.43 -12.05
CA ILE A 16 -10.97 -2.77 -13.29
C ILE A 16 -10.50 -1.33 -12.98
N HIS A 17 -11.23 -0.62 -12.14
CA HIS A 17 -10.88 0.74 -11.70
C HIS A 17 -9.51 0.77 -11.02
N GLU A 18 -9.31 -0.07 -10.01
CA GLU A 18 -8.03 -0.14 -9.27
C GLU A 18 -6.87 -0.62 -10.17
N LEU A 19 -7.17 -1.52 -11.12
CA LEU A 19 -6.18 -1.99 -12.08
C LEU A 19 -5.66 -0.87 -12.98
N GLY A 20 -6.52 0.09 -13.34
CA GLY A 20 -6.12 1.28 -14.08
C GLY A 20 -5.08 2.11 -13.32
N HIS A 21 -5.34 2.42 -12.05
CA HIS A 21 -4.38 3.10 -11.18
C HIS A 21 -3.05 2.33 -11.07
N PHE A 22 -3.16 1.02 -10.85
CA PHE A 22 -2.01 0.13 -10.78
C PHE A 22 -1.15 0.16 -12.05
N CYS A 23 -1.77 0.05 -13.22
CA CYS A 23 -1.06 0.04 -14.51
C CYS A 23 -0.28 1.33 -14.73
N PHE A 24 -0.91 2.49 -14.56
CA PHE A 24 -0.22 3.77 -14.72
C PHE A 24 0.86 3.99 -13.68
N ALA A 25 0.64 3.61 -12.42
CA ALA A 25 1.67 3.67 -11.40
C ALA A 25 2.90 2.84 -11.80
N ARG A 26 2.71 1.64 -12.31
CA ARG A 26 3.81 0.77 -12.78
C ARG A 26 4.52 1.31 -14.01
N ILE A 27 3.80 1.87 -14.98
CA ILE A 27 4.38 2.51 -16.17
C ILE A 27 5.32 3.65 -15.76
N PHE A 28 4.91 4.48 -14.80
CA PHE A 28 5.71 5.60 -14.33
C PHE A 28 6.70 5.26 -13.21
N LYS A 29 6.93 3.97 -12.95
CA LYS A 29 7.86 3.46 -11.94
C LYS A 29 7.53 3.99 -10.53
N VAL A 30 6.26 4.13 -10.24
CA VAL A 30 5.76 4.37 -8.89
C VAL A 30 5.54 3.03 -8.21
N ARG A 31 5.99 2.91 -6.97
CA ARG A 31 5.82 1.69 -6.19
C ARG A 31 4.35 1.53 -5.81
N VAL A 32 3.81 0.34 -6.03
CA VAL A 32 2.49 -0.06 -5.53
C VAL A 32 2.71 -1.05 -4.41
N GLU A 33 2.31 -0.68 -3.22
CA GLU A 33 2.54 -1.48 -2.01
C GLU A 33 1.52 -2.59 -1.86
N LYS A 34 0.23 -2.25 -2.07
CA LYS A 34 -0.89 -3.19 -1.91
C LYS A 34 -1.90 -3.03 -3.03
N PHE A 35 -2.47 -4.15 -3.45
CA PHE A 35 -3.60 -4.20 -4.36
C PHE A 35 -4.64 -5.17 -3.79
N TYR A 36 -5.76 -4.64 -3.37
CA TYR A 36 -6.80 -5.43 -2.71
C TYR A 36 -8.15 -5.30 -3.41
N MET A 37 -8.72 -6.45 -3.72
CA MET A 37 -10.15 -6.55 -3.97
C MET A 37 -10.84 -6.65 -2.62
N PHE A 38 -11.76 -5.77 -2.33
CA PHE A 38 -12.43 -5.57 -1.05
C PHE A 38 -11.54 -5.02 0.07
N PHE A 39 -12.15 -4.27 0.96
CA PHE A 39 -11.47 -3.77 2.16
C PHE A 39 -11.18 -4.90 3.14
N ASN A 40 -10.05 -4.78 3.82
CA ASN A 40 -9.53 -5.79 4.73
C ASN A 40 -9.18 -5.24 6.12
N PRO A 41 -10.09 -4.57 6.84
CA PRO A 41 -9.80 -4.07 8.16
C PRO A 41 -9.37 -5.23 9.08
N LYS A 42 -8.22 -5.06 9.74
CA LYS A 42 -7.56 -5.99 10.67
C LYS A 42 -6.94 -7.23 10.01
N PHE A 43 -7.63 -7.93 9.12
CA PHE A 43 -7.13 -9.14 8.47
C PHE A 43 -7.62 -9.27 7.03
N SER A 44 -6.97 -10.14 6.26
CA SER A 44 -7.32 -10.45 4.88
C SER A 44 -7.77 -11.89 4.76
N LEU A 45 -8.77 -12.17 3.92
CA LEU A 45 -9.18 -13.53 3.61
C LEU A 45 -8.06 -14.30 2.90
N VAL A 46 -7.49 -13.66 1.90
CA VAL A 46 -6.34 -14.18 1.16
C VAL A 46 -5.38 -13.03 0.93
N ARG A 47 -4.10 -13.30 1.05
CA ARG A 47 -3.05 -12.36 0.69
C ARG A 47 -1.87 -13.12 0.09
N ALA A 48 -1.30 -12.55 -0.94
CA ALA A 48 -0.19 -13.13 -1.68
C ALA A 48 0.87 -12.07 -1.96
N LYS A 49 2.12 -12.43 -1.78
CA LYS A 49 3.27 -11.59 -2.11
C LYS A 49 4.38 -12.42 -2.70
N LYS A 50 5.06 -11.89 -3.70
CA LYS A 50 6.21 -12.56 -4.30
C LYS A 50 7.48 -12.24 -3.50
N ILE A 51 8.08 -13.25 -2.89
CA ILE A 51 9.27 -13.17 -2.06
C ILE A 51 10.33 -14.09 -2.62
N ASN A 52 11.55 -13.58 -2.88
CA ASN A 52 12.65 -14.37 -3.46
C ASN A 52 12.25 -15.16 -4.71
N GLY A 53 11.41 -14.56 -5.57
CA GLY A 53 10.94 -15.21 -6.79
C GLY A 53 9.81 -16.23 -6.59
N LYS A 54 9.44 -16.57 -5.36
CA LYS A 54 8.35 -17.49 -5.01
C LYS A 54 7.14 -16.74 -4.48
N TRP A 55 5.94 -17.21 -4.83
CA TRP A 55 4.71 -16.70 -4.26
C TRP A 55 4.48 -17.28 -2.87
N GLN A 56 4.32 -16.42 -1.89
CA GLN A 56 3.80 -16.81 -0.57
C GLN A 56 2.35 -16.39 -0.47
N ILE A 57 1.48 -17.33 -0.11
CA ILE A 57 0.05 -17.11 0.08
C ILE A 57 -0.27 -17.37 1.55
N LYS A 58 -0.98 -16.44 2.17
CA LYS A 58 -1.45 -16.56 3.55
C LYS A 58 -2.96 -16.39 3.57
N PHE A 59 -3.63 -17.24 4.34
CA PHE A 59 -5.07 -17.20 4.53
C PHE A 59 -5.39 -16.66 5.92
N PHE A 60 -6.44 -15.87 6.04
CA PHE A 60 -6.93 -15.27 7.30
C PHE A 60 -5.82 -14.60 8.12
N ALA A 61 -4.85 -14.02 7.45
CA ALA A 61 -3.69 -13.42 8.10
C ALA A 61 -3.96 -11.95 8.47
N SER A 62 -3.47 -11.56 9.64
CA SER A 62 -3.48 -10.17 10.08
C SER A 62 -2.69 -9.28 9.12
N ASN A 63 -3.09 -8.02 9.01
CA ASN A 63 -2.42 -7.08 8.13
C ASN A 63 -0.96 -6.88 8.58
N VAL A 64 -0.07 -6.79 7.59
CA VAL A 64 1.34 -6.43 7.84
C VAL A 64 1.42 -4.90 7.92
N GLU A 65 2.05 -4.42 8.97
CA GLU A 65 2.29 -2.99 9.13
C GLU A 65 3.24 -2.45 8.05
N PRO A 66 3.11 -1.18 7.68
CA PRO A 66 4.00 -0.56 6.70
C PRO A 66 5.46 -0.54 7.20
N SER A 67 6.42 -0.46 6.27
CA SER A 67 7.86 -0.38 6.56
C SER A 67 8.27 1.00 7.07
N MET A 68 7.64 1.44 8.15
CA MET A 68 7.87 2.72 8.80
C MET A 68 8.28 2.48 10.25
N VAL A 69 9.22 3.28 10.72
CA VAL A 69 9.66 3.29 12.12
C VAL A 69 9.52 4.69 12.71
N PRO A 70 9.21 4.81 14.01
CA PRO A 70 9.16 6.11 14.64
C PRO A 70 10.54 6.77 14.63
N LEU A 71 10.56 8.08 14.42
CA LEU A 71 11.77 8.88 14.61
C LEU A 71 12.09 8.96 16.11
N LEU A 72 13.31 8.64 16.47
CA LEU A 72 13.79 8.78 17.84
C LEU A 72 14.58 10.08 18.01
N ASP A 73 14.49 10.68 19.19
CA ASP A 73 15.35 11.79 19.61
C ASP A 73 16.73 11.28 20.06
N ALA A 74 17.64 12.19 20.42
CA ALA A 74 18.97 11.85 20.91
C ALA A 74 18.97 11.04 22.24
N MET A 75 17.83 10.99 22.92
CA MET A 75 17.64 10.24 24.17
C MET A 75 16.90 8.91 23.96
N GLY A 76 16.54 8.56 22.70
CA GLY A 76 15.85 7.32 22.38
C GLY A 76 14.32 7.37 22.54
N ASN A 77 13.72 8.54 22.79
CA ASN A 77 12.29 8.71 22.86
C ASN A 77 11.69 9.02 21.49
N GLU A 78 10.42 8.65 21.27
CA GLU A 78 9.71 8.96 20.03
C GLU A 78 9.58 10.49 19.85
N LYS A 79 10.08 11.00 18.73
CA LYS A 79 9.90 12.39 18.32
C LYS A 79 8.44 12.61 17.96
N LYS A 80 7.83 13.63 18.57
CA LYS A 80 6.42 13.99 18.31
C LYS A 80 6.35 15.32 17.61
N ASP A 81 5.29 15.50 16.80
CA ASP A 81 4.96 16.77 16.17
C ASP A 81 4.35 17.76 17.18
N GLU A 82 4.01 18.97 16.72
CA GLU A 82 3.34 20.00 17.53
C GLU A 82 1.97 19.58 18.07
N LYS A 83 1.37 18.51 17.50
CA LYS A 83 0.08 17.93 17.91
C LYS A 83 0.24 16.72 18.83
N GLY A 84 1.46 16.35 19.19
CA GLY A 84 1.76 15.22 20.06
C GLY A 84 1.72 13.86 19.37
N GLN A 85 1.66 13.80 18.03
CA GLN A 85 1.69 12.56 17.26
C GLN A 85 3.13 12.13 16.96
N PRO A 86 3.45 10.82 17.00
CA PRO A 86 4.78 10.34 16.68
C PRO A 86 5.11 10.61 15.21
N LEU A 87 6.32 11.10 14.97
CA LEU A 87 6.86 11.28 13.62
C LEU A 87 7.45 9.95 13.14
N TYR A 88 7.18 9.59 11.90
CA TYR A 88 7.66 8.35 11.29
C TYR A 88 8.66 8.64 10.18
N ARG A 89 9.62 7.73 10.01
CA ARG A 89 10.51 7.68 8.85
C ARG A 89 10.42 6.30 8.18
N PRO A 90 10.71 6.21 6.87
CA PRO A 90 10.88 4.90 6.25
C PRO A 90 12.08 4.17 6.88
N MET A 91 11.99 2.86 6.94
CA MET A 91 13.13 2.02 7.29
C MET A 91 14.26 2.24 6.29
N THR A 92 15.49 2.26 6.78
CA THR A 92 16.67 2.26 5.91
C THR A 92 16.83 0.90 5.23
N ASP A 93 17.60 0.85 4.14
CA ASP A 93 17.85 -0.41 3.43
C ASP A 93 18.53 -1.45 4.34
N GLU A 94 19.38 -1.00 5.26
CA GLU A 94 20.03 -1.85 6.27
C GLU A 94 19.01 -2.44 7.24
N GLU A 95 18.09 -1.62 7.76
CA GLU A 95 17.00 -2.06 8.65
C GLU A 95 16.06 -3.04 7.93
N ILE A 96 15.73 -2.79 6.68
CA ILE A 96 14.91 -3.69 5.85
C ILE A 96 15.63 -5.02 5.65
N GLN A 97 16.93 -5.01 5.36
CA GLN A 97 17.72 -6.23 5.18
C GLN A 97 17.93 -7.00 6.48
N ALA A 98 17.91 -6.34 7.62
CA ALA A 98 17.99 -6.98 8.93
C ALA A 98 16.72 -7.73 9.32
N LEU A 99 15.58 -7.46 8.66
CA LEU A 99 14.35 -8.20 8.88
C LEU A 99 14.49 -9.68 8.47
N PRO A 100 13.76 -10.60 9.12
CA PRO A 100 13.72 -12.01 8.73
C PRO A 100 13.39 -12.18 7.25
N GLN A 101 13.93 -13.21 6.60
CA GLN A 101 13.67 -13.48 5.19
C GLN A 101 12.19 -13.77 4.88
N GLU A 102 11.43 -14.17 5.87
CA GLU A 102 9.99 -14.43 5.77
C GLU A 102 9.15 -13.18 6.00
N ASP A 103 9.76 -12.07 6.45
CA ASP A 103 9.04 -10.81 6.69
C ASP A 103 8.75 -10.11 5.36
N TRP A 104 7.48 -9.87 5.10
CA TRP A 104 7.01 -9.26 3.87
C TRP A 104 7.47 -7.81 3.69
N ARG A 105 7.80 -7.10 4.78
CA ARG A 105 8.35 -5.75 4.77
C ARG A 105 9.74 -5.68 4.16
N ARG A 106 10.50 -6.80 4.18
CA ARG A 106 11.81 -6.90 3.54
C ARG A 106 11.77 -6.72 2.02
N TYR A 107 10.59 -6.85 1.41
CA TYR A 107 10.40 -6.80 -0.04
C TYR A 107 9.45 -5.65 -0.45
N PRO A 108 9.85 -4.38 -0.23
CA PRO A 108 8.96 -3.24 -0.46
C PRO A 108 8.58 -3.05 -1.93
N ASP A 109 9.42 -3.51 -2.88
CA ASP A 109 9.15 -3.40 -4.32
C ASP A 109 8.17 -4.46 -4.85
N SER A 110 7.89 -5.48 -4.05
CA SER A 110 6.91 -6.50 -4.39
C SER A 110 5.53 -6.10 -3.91
N THR A 111 4.58 -5.95 -4.81
CA THR A 111 3.19 -5.64 -4.48
C THR A 111 2.55 -6.79 -3.71
N GLU A 112 1.86 -6.46 -2.63
CA GLU A 112 1.00 -7.39 -1.90
C GLU A 112 -0.38 -7.42 -2.56
N TRP A 113 -0.80 -8.59 -2.97
CA TRP A 113 -2.11 -8.83 -3.57
C TRP A 113 -3.04 -9.48 -2.56
N GLY A 114 -4.29 -9.09 -2.52
CA GLY A 114 -5.18 -9.71 -1.57
C GLY A 114 -6.66 -9.54 -1.86
N ILE A 115 -7.43 -10.31 -1.09
CA ILE A 115 -8.88 -10.25 -1.03
C ILE A 115 -9.26 -9.95 0.41
N GLY A 116 -9.94 -8.82 0.60
CA GLY A 116 -10.54 -8.46 1.88
C GLY A 116 -11.86 -9.19 2.12
N TRP A 117 -12.50 -8.86 3.22
CA TRP A 117 -13.77 -9.48 3.62
C TRP A 117 -14.97 -8.51 3.58
N VAL A 118 -14.73 -7.21 3.34
CA VAL A 118 -15.77 -6.20 3.24
C VAL A 118 -16.03 -5.88 1.76
N PRO A 119 -17.14 -6.36 1.15
CA PRO A 119 -17.37 -6.31 -0.30
C PRO A 119 -17.89 -4.97 -0.82
N PHE A 120 -17.50 -3.85 -0.21
CA PHE A 120 -17.94 -2.51 -0.58
C PHE A 120 -16.82 -1.64 -1.16
N GLY A 121 -15.92 -2.22 -1.91
CA GLY A 121 -14.84 -1.49 -2.53
C GLY A 121 -13.55 -2.30 -2.56
N GLY A 122 -12.50 -1.69 -3.05
CA GLY A 122 -11.14 -2.21 -3.05
C GLY A 122 -10.18 -1.04 -2.94
N TYR A 123 -8.90 -1.30 -3.01
CA TYR A 123 -7.91 -0.22 -3.03
C TYR A 123 -6.59 -0.64 -3.66
N CYS A 124 -5.92 0.35 -4.24
CA CYS A 124 -4.56 0.25 -4.75
C CYS A 124 -3.67 1.22 -3.96
N ALA A 125 -2.92 0.72 -2.98
CA ALA A 125 -2.05 1.55 -2.15
C ALA A 125 -0.79 1.93 -2.92
N ILE A 126 -0.75 3.16 -3.42
CA ILE A 126 0.35 3.74 -4.17
C ILE A 126 1.27 4.50 -3.19
N ALA A 127 2.57 4.25 -3.28
CA ALA A 127 3.55 4.90 -2.42
C ALA A 127 3.56 6.43 -2.61
N GLY A 128 3.50 7.17 -1.51
CA GLY A 128 3.46 8.64 -1.52
C GLY A 128 2.13 9.26 -1.92
N MET A 129 1.08 8.46 -2.07
CA MET A 129 -0.30 8.92 -2.26
C MET A 129 -1.07 8.77 -0.93
N VAL A 130 -1.79 9.82 -0.56
CA VAL A 130 -2.72 9.79 0.58
C VAL A 130 -4.05 9.29 0.05
N ASP A 131 -4.52 8.20 0.57
CA ASP A 131 -5.81 7.60 0.25
C ASP A 131 -6.59 7.26 1.54
N GLU A 132 -7.73 6.63 1.41
CA GLU A 132 -8.58 6.24 2.55
C GLU A 132 -7.89 5.28 3.53
N THR A 133 -6.77 4.67 3.13
CA THR A 133 -6.03 3.68 3.94
C THR A 133 -4.78 4.24 4.59
N LYS A 134 -4.38 5.47 4.25
CA LYS A 134 -3.14 6.10 4.73
C LYS A 134 -3.37 7.54 5.17
N ASP A 135 -2.99 7.83 6.40
CA ASP A 135 -2.96 9.19 6.91
C ASP A 135 -1.74 9.95 6.37
N ALA A 136 -1.94 11.25 6.09
CA ALA A 136 -0.86 12.13 5.64
C ALA A 136 0.29 12.25 6.66
N THR A 137 0.02 11.96 7.92
CA THR A 137 0.99 12.01 9.02
C THR A 137 2.08 10.93 8.95
N ASN A 138 1.82 9.84 8.23
CA ASN A 138 2.73 8.70 8.10
C ASN A 138 3.62 8.77 6.84
N LEU A 139 3.61 9.90 6.13
CA LEU A 139 4.46 10.06 4.96
C LEU A 139 5.84 10.62 5.35
N PRO A 140 6.94 10.13 4.71
CA PRO A 140 8.26 10.74 4.88
C PRO A 140 8.24 12.22 4.54
N SER A 141 9.04 13.02 5.23
CA SER A 141 9.14 14.47 4.99
C SER A 141 9.64 14.79 3.57
N GLU A 142 10.55 13.97 3.03
CA GLU A 142 11.09 14.12 1.68
C GLU A 142 10.52 13.07 0.72
N PRO A 143 10.04 13.48 -0.49
CA PRO A 143 9.54 12.56 -1.49
C PRO A 143 10.65 11.67 -2.03
N GLN A 144 10.43 10.36 -2.02
CA GLN A 144 11.36 9.39 -2.59
C GLN A 144 11.15 9.23 -4.11
N PRO A 145 12.17 8.88 -4.91
CA PRO A 145 12.07 8.79 -6.38
C PRO A 145 10.99 7.80 -6.87
N TRP A 146 10.63 6.81 -6.06
CA TRP A 146 9.62 5.80 -6.34
C TRP A 146 8.23 6.15 -5.81
N GLU A 147 8.07 7.35 -5.24
CA GLU A 147 6.78 7.84 -4.74
C GLU A 147 6.00 8.63 -5.78
N PHE A 148 4.67 8.62 -5.65
CA PHE A 148 3.75 9.43 -6.43
C PHE A 148 4.10 10.93 -6.37
N ARG A 149 4.47 11.45 -5.19
CA ARG A 149 4.81 12.86 -4.97
C ARG A 149 6.02 13.34 -5.77
N SER A 150 6.94 12.43 -6.11
CA SER A 150 8.15 12.76 -6.89
C SER A 150 7.90 12.88 -8.38
N LYS A 151 6.72 12.49 -8.86
CA LYS A 151 6.40 12.47 -10.28
C LYS A 151 5.91 13.84 -10.77
N ASN A 152 6.09 14.10 -12.06
CA ASN A 152 5.60 15.35 -12.64
C ASN A 152 4.06 15.37 -12.70
N VAL A 153 3.49 16.55 -12.91
CA VAL A 153 2.04 16.78 -12.87
C VAL A 153 1.28 15.86 -13.84
N TRP A 154 1.80 15.67 -15.06
CA TRP A 154 1.16 14.83 -16.06
C TRP A 154 1.14 13.36 -15.68
N GLN A 155 2.24 12.85 -15.13
CA GLN A 155 2.31 11.47 -14.66
C GLN A 155 1.35 11.23 -13.49
N ARG A 156 1.29 12.18 -12.54
CA ARG A 156 0.32 12.12 -11.43
C ARG A 156 -1.11 12.14 -11.93
N LEU A 157 -1.39 13.02 -12.90
CA LEU A 157 -2.72 13.11 -13.52
C LEU A 157 -3.12 11.79 -14.19
N CYS A 158 -2.21 11.18 -14.97
CA CYS A 158 -2.46 9.89 -15.61
C CYS A 158 -2.75 8.78 -14.59
N ILE A 159 -2.02 8.76 -13.46
CA ILE A 159 -2.26 7.78 -12.40
C ILE A 159 -3.65 7.99 -11.79
N ILE A 160 -4.05 9.24 -11.49
CA ILE A 160 -5.35 9.55 -10.88
C ILE A 160 -6.50 9.22 -11.85
N ILE A 161 -6.36 9.55 -13.14
CA ILE A 161 -7.44 9.29 -14.12
C ILE A 161 -7.45 7.82 -14.55
N GLY A 162 -6.37 7.09 -14.31
CA GLY A 162 -6.20 5.71 -14.77
C GLY A 162 -7.32 4.76 -14.39
N GLY A 163 -7.96 4.97 -13.23
CA GLY A 163 -9.11 4.18 -12.82
C GLY A 163 -10.38 4.42 -13.65
N ILE A 164 -10.45 5.53 -14.39
CA ILE A 164 -11.64 5.90 -15.18
C ILE A 164 -11.49 5.47 -16.66
N LEU A 165 -10.25 5.27 -17.10
CA LEU A 165 -9.92 4.83 -18.47
C LEU A 165 -10.03 3.30 -18.61
#